data_9cbda0cbee7cc80e8d441c9c90bcc2ac
#
_entry.id   9cbda0cbee7cc80e8d441c9c90bcc2ac
#
_cell.length_a   1.000
_cell.length_b   1.000
_cell.length_c   1.000
_cell.angle_alpha   90.00
_cell.angle_beta   90.00
_cell.angle_gamma   90.00
#
_symmetry.space_group_name_H-M   'P 1'
#
loop_
_entity.id
_entity.type
_entity.pdbx_description
1 polymer ?
#
loop_
_entity_poly.entity_id
_entity_poly.type
_entity_poly.pdbx_seq_one_letter_code
_entity_poly.pdbx_strand_id
1 'polypeptide(L)'
;MHFPKNITTNRSRRRARRRFLYRLRQRVIELTVLTLLVAMVVVPINLMKKNKSPVAPLQDEEITSAVTAVTDEPIPYPEASAATVTLGSEVDAECAILWNVSNNHVVAVKGANTRVYPASVTKVMTLLVAVENITDFTDTFTMTYEILYPLYRNDATIAGFLEGEKVVVEDLLYGTILPSGADASRGLAEYVSGTEEAFVALMNKKAADLGLRDTHFVNTSGLHDKNHYTTAADMAMIMRAAMQDAHCRQVLSTYQYTTAATPEHPEGILLTSTMFSRMYGNEPDGAVIAAGKTGFTGQALHTLVTYAVAEDRKAHEYVLVTMRNSDRWKAVYDAFNLYSRFCGSVEQTKTDAQ
;
A
#
# COMPACT_ATOMS: atom_id res chain seq x y z
N MET A 1 9.24 86.83 -11.84
CA MET A 1 8.57 85.53 -11.70
C MET A 1 9.60 84.43 -11.69
N HIS A 2 9.83 83.82 -10.54
CA HIS A 2 10.84 82.74 -10.35
C HIS A 2 10.11 81.43 -10.17
N PHE A 3 10.36 80.44 -11.04
CA PHE A 3 9.83 79.08 -10.91
C PHE A 3 10.81 78.23 -10.11
N PRO A 4 10.34 77.41 -9.14
CA PRO A 4 11.22 76.51 -8.38
C PRO A 4 11.51 75.21 -9.16
N LYS A 5 12.81 74.92 -9.32
CA LYS A 5 13.30 73.71 -9.98
C LYS A 5 13.04 72.44 -9.11
N ASN A 6 12.42 71.45 -9.76
CA ASN A 6 12.29 70.02 -9.51
C ASN A 6 13.20 69.42 -8.39
N ILE A 7 12.63 69.23 -7.21
CA ILE A 7 13.21 68.39 -6.10
C ILE A 7 12.71 66.91 -6.16
N THR A 8 11.78 66.61 -7.06
CA THR A 8 11.12 65.29 -7.12
C THR A 8 11.91 64.18 -7.80
N THR A 9 12.95 64.46 -8.59
CA THR A 9 13.67 63.48 -9.41
C THR A 9 14.70 62.65 -8.62
N ASN A 10 15.23 63.11 -7.50
CA ASN A 10 16.27 62.39 -6.74
C ASN A 10 15.73 61.36 -5.79
N ARG A 11 14.51 61.54 -5.26
CA ARG A 11 13.86 60.54 -4.36
C ARG A 11 13.32 59.35 -5.14
N SER A 12 12.78 59.59 -6.34
CA SER A 12 12.27 58.49 -7.20
C SER A 12 13.41 57.60 -7.72
N ARG A 13 14.54 58.16 -8.12
CA ARG A 13 15.75 57.41 -8.54
C ARG A 13 16.35 56.58 -7.43
N ARG A 14 16.39 57.09 -6.19
CA ARG A 14 16.85 56.31 -5.02
C ARG A 14 15.92 55.17 -4.65
N ARG A 15 14.59 55.33 -4.77
CA ARG A 15 13.61 54.25 -4.56
C ARG A 15 13.69 53.18 -5.64
N ALA A 16 13.85 53.57 -6.91
CA ALA A 16 14.02 52.61 -8.02
C ALA A 16 15.33 51.80 -7.85
N ARG A 17 16.45 52.45 -7.49
CA ARG A 17 17.73 51.77 -7.24
C ARG A 17 17.66 50.79 -6.06
N ARG A 18 16.96 51.16 -4.96
CA ARG A 18 16.73 50.25 -3.85
C ARG A 18 15.90 49.04 -4.22
N ARG A 19 14.83 49.21 -5.02
CA ARG A 19 14.00 48.08 -5.53
C ARG A 19 14.79 47.19 -6.48
N PHE A 20 15.64 47.77 -7.34
CA PHE A 20 16.51 47.00 -8.22
C PHE A 20 17.54 46.18 -7.44
N LEU A 21 18.23 46.76 -6.44
CA LEU A 21 19.19 46.05 -5.60
C LEU A 21 18.53 44.97 -4.74
N TYR A 22 17.31 45.21 -4.28
CA TYR A 22 16.55 44.18 -3.54
C TYR A 22 16.20 42.99 -4.44
N ARG A 23 15.71 43.22 -5.65
CA ARG A 23 15.42 42.17 -6.63
C ARG A 23 16.67 41.41 -7.07
N LEU A 24 17.78 42.08 -7.24
CA LEU A 24 19.05 41.47 -7.57
C LEU A 24 19.54 40.57 -6.43
N ARG A 25 19.43 41.03 -5.19
CA ARG A 25 19.79 40.25 -3.99
C ARG A 25 18.89 39.02 -3.81
N GLN A 26 17.60 39.13 -4.07
CA GLN A 26 16.66 38.00 -4.07
C GLN A 26 17.04 36.95 -5.13
N ARG A 27 17.32 37.34 -6.36
CA ARG A 27 17.76 36.43 -7.41
C ARG A 27 19.11 35.75 -7.13
N VAL A 28 20.03 36.44 -6.48
CA VAL A 28 21.30 35.85 -6.06
C VAL A 28 21.06 34.80 -4.96
N ILE A 29 20.18 35.07 -4.00
CA ILE A 29 19.82 34.11 -2.96
C ILE A 29 19.13 32.87 -3.58
N GLU A 30 18.18 33.07 -4.49
CA GLU A 30 17.49 31.98 -5.21
C GLU A 30 18.47 31.10 -5.99
N LEU A 31 19.41 31.71 -6.73
CA LEU A 31 20.46 30.99 -7.45
C LEU A 31 21.41 30.23 -6.52
N THR A 32 21.75 30.82 -5.37
CA THR A 32 22.65 30.17 -4.39
C THR A 32 21.95 28.99 -3.71
N VAL A 33 20.67 29.10 -3.40
CA VAL A 33 19.87 28.00 -2.84
C VAL A 33 19.72 26.88 -3.86
N LEU A 34 19.45 27.23 -5.15
CA LEU A 34 19.35 26.24 -6.22
C LEU A 34 20.67 25.49 -6.45
N THR A 35 21.80 26.21 -6.45
CA THR A 35 23.14 25.56 -6.59
C THR A 35 23.47 24.68 -5.40
N LEU A 36 23.10 25.06 -4.17
CA LEU A 36 23.28 24.22 -2.98
C LEU A 36 22.40 22.97 -3.03
N LEU A 37 21.14 23.09 -3.47
CA LEU A 37 20.23 21.95 -3.66
C LEU A 37 20.76 20.98 -4.73
N VAL A 38 21.24 21.49 -5.87
CA VAL A 38 21.86 20.66 -6.91
C VAL A 38 23.14 19.98 -6.38
N ALA A 39 23.96 20.67 -5.61
CA ALA A 39 25.16 20.07 -5.01
C ALA A 39 24.82 18.99 -3.96
N MET A 40 23.77 19.17 -3.17
CA MET A 40 23.29 18.16 -2.22
C MET A 40 22.78 16.87 -2.90
N VAL A 41 22.23 16.98 -4.11
CA VAL A 41 21.71 15.83 -4.85
C VAL A 41 22.77 15.17 -5.72
N VAL A 42 23.56 15.97 -6.46
CA VAL A 42 24.52 15.45 -7.46
C VAL A 42 25.80 14.89 -6.82
N VAL A 43 26.29 15.47 -5.72
CA VAL A 43 27.52 15.00 -5.06
C VAL A 43 27.33 13.62 -4.41
N PRO A 44 26.25 13.32 -3.67
CA PRO A 44 26.01 11.98 -3.15
C PRO A 44 25.83 10.93 -4.26
N ILE A 45 25.12 11.28 -5.35
CA ILE A 45 24.91 10.37 -6.49
C ILE A 45 26.25 9.98 -7.15
N ASN A 46 27.18 10.92 -7.30
CA ASN A 46 28.50 10.64 -7.87
C ASN A 46 29.42 9.88 -6.91
N LEU A 47 29.29 10.07 -5.59
CA LEU A 47 30.02 9.29 -4.59
C LEU A 47 29.49 7.85 -4.49
N MET A 48 28.17 7.67 -4.62
CA MET A 48 27.56 6.32 -4.66
C MET A 48 27.93 5.54 -5.93
N LYS A 49 28.12 6.21 -7.07
CA LYS A 49 28.57 5.54 -8.31
C LYS A 49 30.02 5.04 -8.25
N LYS A 50 30.86 5.61 -7.39
CA LYS A 50 32.29 5.22 -7.29
C LYS A 50 32.55 3.99 -6.43
N ASN A 51 31.57 3.58 -5.58
CA ASN A 51 31.74 2.47 -4.64
C ASN A 51 30.89 1.23 -4.94
N LYS A 52 30.32 1.11 -6.15
CA LYS A 52 29.66 -0.14 -6.56
C LYS A 52 30.62 -0.93 -7.44
N SER A 53 31.24 -1.97 -6.86
CA SER A 53 31.65 -3.15 -7.64
C SER A 53 30.40 -3.66 -8.37
N PRO A 54 30.52 -4.12 -9.64
CA PRO A 54 29.38 -4.65 -10.36
C PRO A 54 28.89 -5.91 -9.61
N VAL A 55 27.78 -5.80 -8.94
CA VAL A 55 26.99 -6.97 -8.55
C VAL A 55 26.47 -7.53 -9.87
N ALA A 56 26.92 -8.73 -10.22
CA ALA A 56 26.38 -9.46 -11.36
C ALA A 56 24.86 -9.56 -11.22
N PRO A 57 24.08 -9.41 -12.31
CA PRO A 57 22.66 -9.65 -12.26
C PRO A 57 22.47 -11.09 -11.77
N LEU A 58 21.73 -11.27 -10.69
CA LEU A 58 21.23 -12.57 -10.27
C LEU A 58 20.45 -13.14 -11.46
N GLN A 59 20.91 -14.28 -11.95
CA GLN A 59 20.22 -14.97 -13.04
C GLN A 59 18.86 -15.42 -12.54
N ASP A 60 17.83 -15.15 -13.33
CA ASP A 60 16.40 -15.44 -13.05
C ASP A 60 16.10 -16.95 -12.85
N GLU A 61 17.10 -17.82 -12.88
CA GLU A 61 16.93 -19.27 -12.80
C GLU A 61 16.84 -19.84 -11.37
N GLU A 62 17.26 -19.12 -10.31
CA GLU A 62 17.25 -19.68 -8.96
C GLU A 62 15.99 -19.38 -8.15
N ILE A 63 15.14 -18.43 -8.60
CA ILE A 63 13.88 -18.13 -7.90
C ILE A 63 12.76 -19.09 -8.31
N THR A 64 12.91 -19.78 -9.45
CA THR A 64 11.85 -20.64 -10.02
C THR A 64 11.78 -22.03 -9.37
N SER A 65 12.73 -22.44 -8.55
CA SER A 65 12.76 -23.81 -8.00
C SER A 65 12.13 -23.99 -6.62
N ALA A 66 11.64 -22.90 -5.98
CA ALA A 66 10.99 -22.96 -4.67
C ALA A 66 9.45 -22.74 -4.75
N VAL A 67 8.85 -22.84 -5.93
CA VAL A 67 7.39 -22.92 -6.03
C VAL A 67 6.98 -24.33 -5.63
N THR A 68 6.80 -24.53 -4.33
CA THR A 68 6.02 -25.69 -3.85
C THR A 68 4.69 -25.69 -4.61
N ALA A 69 4.37 -26.83 -5.23
CA ALA A 69 3.11 -27.06 -5.89
C ALA A 69 1.96 -26.52 -5.02
N VAL A 70 1.09 -25.71 -5.63
CA VAL A 70 -0.18 -25.29 -5.00
C VAL A 70 -0.86 -26.57 -4.57
N THR A 71 -0.85 -26.86 -3.27
CA THR A 71 -1.62 -27.98 -2.73
C THR A 71 -3.07 -27.51 -2.65
N ASP A 72 -3.98 -28.25 -3.25
CA ASP A 72 -5.45 -28.04 -3.17
C ASP A 72 -6.00 -28.24 -1.74
N GLU A 73 -5.13 -28.29 -0.72
CA GLU A 73 -5.57 -28.42 0.67
C GLU A 73 -6.18 -27.11 1.17
N PRO A 74 -7.34 -27.16 1.83
CA PRO A 74 -7.97 -25.96 2.40
C PRO A 74 -7.03 -25.27 3.36
N ILE A 75 -6.91 -23.95 3.23
CA ILE A 75 -6.15 -23.12 4.18
C ILE A 75 -6.81 -23.28 5.57
N PRO A 76 -6.11 -23.81 6.58
CA PRO A 76 -6.68 -23.92 7.91
C PRO A 76 -6.90 -22.54 8.52
N TYR A 77 -8.06 -22.35 9.17
CA TYR A 77 -8.38 -21.09 9.85
C TYR A 77 -7.39 -20.84 11.01
N PRO A 78 -6.92 -19.59 11.20
CA PRO A 78 -5.95 -19.26 12.25
C PRO A 78 -6.61 -19.31 13.64
N GLU A 79 -6.31 -20.34 14.41
CA GLU A 79 -6.81 -20.52 15.77
C GLU A 79 -5.74 -20.19 16.81
N ALA A 80 -6.12 -19.40 17.82
CA ALA A 80 -5.26 -19.15 18.97
C ALA A 80 -5.08 -20.43 19.80
N SER A 81 -3.89 -20.63 20.34
CA SER A 81 -3.52 -21.76 21.20
C SER A 81 -3.02 -21.27 22.56
N ALA A 82 -2.68 -22.16 23.44
CA ALA A 82 -2.07 -21.84 24.73
C ALA A 82 -0.70 -21.13 24.61
N ALA A 83 -0.03 -21.25 23.44
CA ALA A 83 1.23 -20.57 23.13
C ALA A 83 1.03 -19.17 22.48
N THR A 84 -0.21 -18.81 22.12
CA THR A 84 -0.52 -17.52 21.50
C THR A 84 -0.42 -16.40 22.55
N VAL A 85 0.33 -15.33 22.22
CA VAL A 85 0.46 -14.16 23.09
C VAL A 85 -0.77 -13.25 22.94
N THR A 86 -1.38 -12.91 24.05
CA THR A 86 -2.41 -11.85 24.08
C THR A 86 -1.75 -10.49 24.17
N LEU A 87 -2.01 -9.64 23.17
CA LEU A 87 -1.47 -8.27 23.09
C LEU A 87 -2.31 -7.31 23.95
N GLY A 88 -1.64 -6.36 24.61
CA GLY A 88 -2.24 -5.35 25.47
C GLY A 88 -2.16 -3.95 24.88
N SER A 89 -1.87 -2.97 25.73
CA SER A 89 -1.78 -1.53 25.38
C SER A 89 -0.49 -1.14 24.65
N GLU A 90 0.47 -2.06 24.52
CA GLU A 90 1.71 -1.86 23.75
C GLU A 90 1.46 -1.80 22.23
N VAL A 91 0.26 -2.20 21.80
CA VAL A 91 -0.22 -2.12 20.42
C VAL A 91 -1.40 -1.16 20.35
N ASP A 92 -1.32 -0.14 19.47
CA ASP A 92 -2.38 0.87 19.31
C ASP A 92 -3.64 0.28 18.66
N ALA A 93 -3.50 -0.71 17.78
CA ALA A 93 -4.63 -1.39 17.15
C ALA A 93 -5.62 -1.93 18.21
N GLU A 94 -6.93 -1.78 17.95
CA GLU A 94 -7.97 -2.43 18.77
C GLU A 94 -8.09 -3.93 18.42
N CYS A 95 -7.82 -4.31 17.15
CA CYS A 95 -7.85 -5.69 16.69
C CYS A 95 -6.57 -5.99 15.93
N ALA A 96 -5.92 -7.12 16.27
CA ALA A 96 -4.68 -7.57 15.62
C ALA A 96 -4.55 -9.09 15.63
N ILE A 97 -3.86 -9.63 14.63
CA ILE A 97 -3.40 -11.01 14.57
C ILE A 97 -2.04 -11.05 13.86
N LEU A 98 -1.07 -11.74 14.47
CA LEU A 98 0.16 -12.17 13.84
C LEU A 98 0.14 -13.68 13.68
N TRP A 99 0.14 -14.14 12.46
CA TRP A 99 0.01 -15.55 12.10
C TRP A 99 1.24 -16.03 11.33
N ASN A 100 1.97 -17.01 11.86
CA ASN A 100 3.00 -17.73 11.11
C ASN A 100 2.29 -18.73 10.18
N VAL A 101 2.24 -18.40 8.89
CA VAL A 101 1.52 -19.20 7.90
C VAL A 101 2.27 -20.44 7.45
N SER A 102 3.60 -20.50 7.67
CA SER A 102 4.43 -21.66 7.31
C SER A 102 4.16 -22.87 8.20
N ASN A 103 3.77 -22.65 9.48
CA ASN A 103 3.47 -23.72 10.43
C ASN A 103 2.07 -23.63 11.03
N ASN A 104 1.23 -22.76 10.49
CA ASN A 104 -0.13 -22.50 10.94
C ASN A 104 -0.24 -22.11 12.44
N HIS A 105 0.74 -21.40 12.97
CA HIS A 105 0.75 -20.97 14.37
C HIS A 105 0.35 -19.50 14.53
N VAL A 106 -0.72 -19.23 15.28
CA VAL A 106 -1.09 -17.86 15.68
C VAL A 106 -0.17 -17.42 16.81
N VAL A 107 0.73 -16.48 16.48
CA VAL A 107 1.80 -16.01 17.39
C VAL A 107 1.26 -15.03 18.41
N ALA A 108 0.46 -14.05 17.96
CA ALA A 108 -0.08 -13.01 18.84
C ALA A 108 -1.45 -12.53 18.38
N VAL A 109 -2.31 -12.16 19.32
CA VAL A 109 -3.68 -11.67 19.04
C VAL A 109 -4.11 -10.55 19.96
N LYS A 110 -5.01 -9.70 19.45
CA LYS A 110 -5.81 -8.73 20.19
C LYS A 110 -7.16 -8.60 19.50
N GLY A 111 -8.25 -9.02 20.12
CA GLY A 111 -9.59 -8.88 19.51
C GLY A 111 -9.71 -9.43 18.08
N ALA A 112 -8.96 -10.49 17.72
CA ALA A 112 -8.80 -10.95 16.33
C ALA A 112 -10.11 -11.36 15.65
N ASN A 113 -11.11 -11.79 16.41
CA ASN A 113 -12.44 -12.21 15.92
C ASN A 113 -13.51 -11.13 16.13
N THR A 114 -13.12 -9.92 16.54
CA THR A 114 -14.07 -8.80 16.68
C THR A 114 -14.42 -8.29 15.29
N ARG A 115 -15.73 -8.15 15.03
CA ARG A 115 -16.26 -7.59 13.78
C ARG A 115 -15.97 -6.09 13.71
N VAL A 116 -15.31 -5.66 12.64
CA VAL A 116 -14.91 -4.27 12.36
C VAL A 116 -15.09 -3.94 10.89
N TYR A 117 -15.00 -2.65 10.55
CA TYR A 117 -15.03 -2.20 9.15
C TYR A 117 -13.63 -2.31 8.53
N PRO A 118 -13.49 -2.95 7.34
CA PRO A 118 -12.19 -3.18 6.72
C PRO A 118 -11.55 -1.94 6.10
N ALA A 119 -12.34 -0.97 5.66
CA ALA A 119 -11.88 0.07 4.73
C ALA A 119 -11.21 -0.55 3.49
N SER A 120 -10.18 0.11 2.92
CA SER A 120 -9.54 -0.33 1.67
C SER A 120 -8.73 -1.63 1.74
N VAL A 121 -8.57 -2.28 2.90
CA VAL A 121 -8.01 -3.64 2.91
C VAL A 121 -8.97 -4.65 2.24
N THR A 122 -10.25 -4.30 2.05
CA THR A 122 -11.22 -4.98 1.17
C THR A 122 -10.63 -5.29 -0.21
N LYS A 123 -9.80 -4.38 -0.76
CA LYS A 123 -9.24 -4.51 -2.10
C LYS A 123 -8.30 -5.71 -2.29
N VAL A 124 -7.85 -6.33 -1.20
CA VAL A 124 -7.12 -7.61 -1.28
C VAL A 124 -8.07 -8.72 -1.76
N MET A 125 -9.33 -8.77 -1.26
CA MET A 125 -10.35 -9.68 -1.77
C MET A 125 -10.75 -9.34 -3.19
N THR A 126 -10.88 -8.06 -3.52
CA THR A 126 -11.19 -7.60 -4.88
C THR A 126 -10.11 -8.05 -5.86
N LEU A 127 -8.83 -7.89 -5.52
CA LEU A 127 -7.70 -8.37 -6.32
C LEU A 127 -7.78 -9.89 -6.51
N LEU A 128 -7.94 -10.65 -5.44
CA LEU A 128 -7.99 -12.12 -5.48
C LEU A 128 -9.11 -12.61 -6.40
N VAL A 129 -10.33 -12.11 -6.22
CA VAL A 129 -11.48 -12.50 -7.04
C VAL A 129 -11.30 -12.05 -8.49
N ALA A 130 -10.73 -10.87 -8.75
CA ALA A 130 -10.48 -10.41 -10.11
C ALA A 130 -9.46 -11.32 -10.81
N VAL A 131 -8.31 -11.60 -10.19
CA VAL A 131 -7.27 -12.45 -10.78
C VAL A 131 -7.78 -13.87 -11.07
N GLU A 132 -8.58 -14.44 -10.20
CA GLU A 132 -9.18 -15.77 -10.41
C GLU A 132 -10.18 -15.86 -11.59
N ASN A 133 -10.71 -14.72 -12.02
CA ASN A 133 -11.75 -14.67 -13.08
C ASN A 133 -11.29 -13.97 -14.38
N ILE A 134 -10.12 -13.31 -14.38
CA ILE A 134 -9.55 -12.70 -15.58
C ILE A 134 -8.79 -13.78 -16.37
N THR A 135 -9.10 -13.87 -17.67
CA THR A 135 -8.42 -14.81 -18.58
C THR A 135 -7.39 -14.14 -19.48
N ASP A 136 -7.49 -12.82 -19.69
CA ASP A 136 -6.57 -12.02 -20.49
C ASP A 136 -6.28 -10.69 -19.77
N PHE A 137 -5.12 -10.58 -19.16
CA PHE A 137 -4.67 -9.37 -18.47
C PHE A 137 -4.28 -8.25 -19.43
N THR A 138 -4.06 -8.55 -20.70
CA THR A 138 -3.72 -7.56 -21.75
C THR A 138 -4.95 -6.94 -22.42
N ASP A 139 -6.15 -7.45 -22.12
CA ASP A 139 -7.41 -6.86 -22.58
C ASP A 139 -7.61 -5.46 -22.02
N THR A 140 -8.56 -4.73 -22.57
CA THR A 140 -8.84 -3.34 -22.17
C THR A 140 -10.28 -3.16 -21.72
N PHE A 141 -10.45 -2.29 -20.71
CA PHE A 141 -11.76 -1.85 -20.23
C PHE A 141 -11.91 -0.34 -20.41
N THR A 142 -13.08 0.11 -20.88
CA THR A 142 -13.36 1.54 -21.02
C THR A 142 -14.00 2.07 -19.75
N MET A 143 -13.34 3.04 -19.10
CA MET A 143 -13.85 3.69 -17.91
C MET A 143 -15.10 4.52 -18.22
N THR A 144 -16.16 4.33 -17.44
CA THR A 144 -17.46 4.98 -17.68
C THR A 144 -17.75 6.09 -16.66
N TYR A 145 -18.68 6.98 -17.02
CA TYR A 145 -19.20 8.00 -16.11
C TYR A 145 -19.86 7.39 -14.87
N GLU A 146 -20.56 6.27 -15.02
CA GLU A 146 -21.27 5.55 -13.97
C GLU A 146 -20.30 5.01 -12.90
N ILE A 147 -19.09 4.65 -13.30
CA ILE A 147 -18.01 4.27 -12.36
C ILE A 147 -17.49 5.49 -11.61
N LEU A 148 -17.14 6.55 -12.34
CA LEU A 148 -16.34 7.66 -11.79
C LEU A 148 -17.17 8.67 -11.00
N TYR A 149 -18.34 9.04 -11.50
CA TYR A 149 -19.13 10.12 -10.89
C TYR A 149 -19.54 9.88 -9.43
N PRO A 150 -20.02 8.68 -9.04
CA PRO A 150 -20.30 8.40 -7.63
C PRO A 150 -19.08 8.48 -6.72
N LEU A 151 -17.89 8.15 -7.25
CA LEU A 151 -16.63 8.18 -6.50
C LEU A 151 -16.17 9.61 -6.21
N TYR A 152 -16.28 10.51 -7.21
CA TYR A 152 -16.00 11.93 -7.01
C TYR A 152 -16.93 12.57 -5.98
N ARG A 153 -18.22 12.21 -5.99
CA ARG A 153 -19.18 12.72 -5.02
C ARG A 153 -18.93 12.26 -3.58
N ASN A 154 -18.30 11.10 -3.41
CA ASN A 154 -18.00 10.51 -2.10
C ASN A 154 -16.56 10.77 -1.65
N ASP A 155 -15.81 11.64 -2.38
CA ASP A 155 -14.40 11.94 -2.10
C ASP A 155 -13.53 10.66 -1.94
N ALA A 156 -13.83 9.66 -2.79
CA ALA A 156 -13.14 8.38 -2.75
C ALA A 156 -11.71 8.53 -3.32
N THR A 157 -10.77 7.75 -2.78
CA THR A 157 -9.43 7.65 -3.38
C THR A 157 -9.54 6.97 -4.74
N ILE A 158 -8.94 7.57 -5.78
CA ILE A 158 -8.92 7.06 -7.15
C ILE A 158 -7.49 6.86 -7.65
N ALA A 159 -7.30 6.00 -8.65
CA ALA A 159 -6.04 5.80 -9.35
C ALA A 159 -5.77 6.95 -10.35
N GLY A 160 -6.83 7.55 -10.89
CA GLY A 160 -6.76 8.71 -11.76
C GLY A 160 -7.18 8.44 -13.20
N PHE A 161 -7.79 7.30 -13.50
CA PHE A 161 -8.34 7.01 -14.82
C PHE A 161 -9.50 7.95 -15.17
N LEU A 162 -9.62 8.32 -16.46
CA LEU A 162 -10.58 9.29 -16.96
C LEU A 162 -11.76 8.60 -17.67
N GLU A 163 -12.89 9.33 -17.75
CA GLU A 163 -14.06 8.88 -18.53
C GLU A 163 -13.70 8.69 -20.01
N GLY A 164 -14.11 7.55 -20.56
CA GLY A 164 -13.82 7.15 -21.95
C GLY A 164 -12.42 6.55 -22.16
N GLU A 165 -11.55 6.61 -21.17
CA GLU A 165 -10.21 6.03 -21.23
C GLU A 165 -10.28 4.51 -21.36
N LYS A 166 -9.52 3.95 -22.32
CA LYS A 166 -9.33 2.50 -22.47
C LYS A 166 -8.11 2.07 -21.68
N VAL A 167 -8.37 1.50 -20.52
CA VAL A 167 -7.34 1.08 -19.55
C VAL A 167 -7.07 -0.42 -19.75
N VAL A 168 -5.80 -0.82 -19.75
CA VAL A 168 -5.40 -2.23 -19.74
C VAL A 168 -5.86 -2.87 -18.42
N VAL A 169 -6.38 -4.08 -18.46
CA VAL A 169 -6.92 -4.80 -17.29
C VAL A 169 -5.84 -4.99 -16.22
N GLU A 170 -4.60 -5.27 -16.61
CA GLU A 170 -3.44 -5.30 -15.72
C GLU A 170 -3.27 -3.97 -14.95
N ASP A 171 -3.42 -2.82 -15.62
CA ASP A 171 -3.31 -1.48 -15.01
C ASP A 171 -4.39 -1.26 -13.94
N LEU A 172 -5.60 -1.83 -14.14
CA LEU A 172 -6.67 -1.78 -13.13
C LEU A 172 -6.31 -2.57 -11.87
N LEU A 173 -5.58 -3.69 -11.96
CA LEU A 173 -5.11 -4.42 -10.78
C LEU A 173 -4.15 -3.57 -9.95
N TYR A 174 -3.13 -2.99 -10.61
CA TYR A 174 -2.18 -2.09 -9.94
C TYR A 174 -2.86 -0.82 -9.43
N GLY A 175 -3.79 -0.24 -10.20
CA GLY A 175 -4.61 0.90 -9.78
C GLY A 175 -5.46 0.63 -8.53
N THR A 176 -5.97 -0.58 -8.40
CA THR A 176 -6.73 -1.03 -7.23
C THR A 176 -5.87 -1.10 -5.98
N ILE A 177 -4.67 -1.64 -6.08
CA ILE A 177 -3.83 -1.94 -4.91
C ILE A 177 -2.91 -0.78 -4.53
N LEU A 178 -2.12 -0.23 -5.47
CA LEU A 178 -1.03 0.69 -5.13
C LEU A 178 -1.56 2.02 -4.58
N PRO A 179 -2.28 2.86 -5.35
CA PRO A 179 -2.86 4.09 -4.85
C PRO A 179 -4.15 3.85 -4.06
N SER A 180 -4.65 2.60 -4.04
CA SER A 180 -5.94 2.26 -3.44
C SER A 180 -7.16 2.79 -4.22
N GLY A 181 -7.09 2.80 -5.57
CA GLY A 181 -8.10 3.36 -6.46
C GLY A 181 -9.45 2.65 -6.36
N ALA A 182 -10.49 3.41 -6.06
CA ALA A 182 -11.87 2.91 -6.09
C ALA A 182 -12.41 2.86 -7.53
N ASP A 183 -11.93 3.73 -8.41
CA ASP A 183 -12.19 3.72 -9.86
C ASP A 183 -11.69 2.41 -10.49
N ALA A 184 -10.44 2.06 -10.23
CA ALA A 184 -9.85 0.81 -10.70
C ALA A 184 -10.58 -0.42 -10.16
N SER A 185 -10.92 -0.46 -8.87
CA SER A 185 -11.63 -1.60 -8.28
C SER A 185 -13.05 -1.80 -8.84
N ARG A 186 -13.76 -0.71 -9.15
CA ARG A 186 -15.05 -0.78 -9.84
C ARG A 186 -14.91 -1.17 -11.31
N GLY A 187 -13.89 -0.62 -12.00
CA GLY A 187 -13.57 -1.02 -13.39
C GLY A 187 -13.31 -2.52 -13.50
N LEU A 188 -12.51 -3.10 -12.57
CA LEU A 188 -12.31 -4.56 -12.50
C LEU A 188 -13.62 -5.32 -12.29
N ALA A 189 -14.47 -4.84 -11.38
CA ALA A 189 -15.75 -5.49 -11.11
C ALA A 189 -16.66 -5.52 -12.33
N GLU A 190 -16.75 -4.39 -13.03
CA GLU A 190 -17.57 -4.32 -14.25
C GLU A 190 -16.95 -5.13 -15.41
N TYR A 191 -15.62 -5.14 -15.54
CA TYR A 191 -14.94 -5.98 -16.54
C TYR A 191 -15.21 -7.47 -16.31
N VAL A 192 -15.07 -7.94 -15.05
CA VAL A 192 -15.18 -9.37 -14.72
C VAL A 192 -16.63 -9.87 -14.75
N SER A 193 -17.58 -9.08 -14.27
CA SER A 193 -18.94 -9.56 -13.98
C SER A 193 -20.07 -8.64 -14.48
N GLY A 194 -19.73 -7.58 -15.21
CA GLY A 194 -20.66 -6.64 -15.81
C GLY A 194 -21.24 -5.60 -14.83
N THR A 195 -21.26 -5.88 -13.53
CA THR A 195 -21.71 -4.92 -12.50
C THR A 195 -20.95 -5.12 -11.19
N GLU A 196 -20.85 -4.05 -10.35
CA GLU A 196 -20.25 -4.15 -9.01
C GLU A 196 -21.02 -5.13 -8.11
N GLU A 197 -22.35 -5.18 -8.21
CA GLU A 197 -23.21 -6.08 -7.41
C GLU A 197 -22.93 -7.55 -7.73
N ALA A 198 -22.78 -7.90 -9.01
CA ALA A 198 -22.45 -9.26 -9.43
C ALA A 198 -21.04 -9.65 -8.93
N PHE A 199 -20.08 -8.72 -9.00
CA PHE A 199 -18.74 -8.96 -8.47
C PHE A 199 -18.72 -9.14 -6.95
N VAL A 200 -19.48 -8.34 -6.21
CA VAL A 200 -19.65 -8.46 -4.76
C VAL A 200 -20.23 -9.83 -4.38
N ALA A 201 -21.14 -10.37 -5.20
CA ALA A 201 -21.62 -11.74 -5.01
C ALA A 201 -20.49 -12.77 -5.13
N LEU A 202 -19.56 -12.60 -6.10
CA LEU A 202 -18.34 -13.42 -6.20
C LEU A 202 -17.42 -13.25 -4.98
N MET A 203 -17.23 -12.02 -4.47
CA MET A 203 -16.45 -11.77 -3.26
C MET A 203 -17.03 -12.50 -2.04
N ASN A 204 -18.36 -12.45 -1.86
CA ASN A 204 -19.02 -13.13 -0.74
C ASN A 204 -19.00 -14.66 -0.92
N LYS A 205 -19.10 -15.15 -2.16
CA LYS A 205 -18.89 -16.57 -2.45
C LYS A 205 -17.47 -16.99 -2.08
N LYS A 206 -16.46 -16.22 -2.49
CA LYS A 206 -15.04 -16.49 -2.15
C LYS A 206 -14.82 -16.46 -0.64
N ALA A 207 -15.47 -15.54 0.08
CA ALA A 207 -15.43 -15.49 1.55
C ALA A 207 -15.95 -16.81 2.15
N ALA A 208 -17.07 -17.34 1.64
CA ALA A 208 -17.60 -18.64 2.08
C ALA A 208 -16.67 -19.80 1.70
N ASP A 209 -16.11 -19.81 0.48
CA ASP A 209 -15.18 -20.84 0.00
C ASP A 209 -13.89 -20.89 0.84
N LEU A 210 -13.42 -19.73 1.33
CA LEU A 210 -12.28 -19.63 2.25
C LEU A 210 -12.64 -19.97 3.70
N GLY A 211 -13.90 -20.23 4.03
CA GLY A 211 -14.36 -20.51 5.39
C GLY A 211 -14.28 -19.30 6.33
N LEU A 212 -14.43 -18.08 5.80
CA LEU A 212 -14.44 -16.87 6.63
C LEU A 212 -15.67 -16.85 7.53
N ARG A 213 -15.51 -16.44 8.80
CA ARG A 213 -16.54 -16.60 9.82
C ARG A 213 -17.42 -15.39 10.02
N ASP A 214 -16.83 -14.19 9.83
CA ASP A 214 -17.46 -12.91 10.14
C ASP A 214 -17.09 -11.83 9.13
N THR A 215 -17.21 -12.16 7.83
CA THR A 215 -16.92 -11.25 6.72
C THR A 215 -18.10 -11.16 5.78
N HIS A 216 -18.46 -9.92 5.41
CA HIS A 216 -19.47 -9.63 4.39
C HIS A 216 -19.08 -8.37 3.63
N PHE A 217 -19.10 -8.45 2.30
CA PHE A 217 -18.80 -7.37 1.37
C PHE A 217 -20.08 -6.81 0.75
N VAL A 218 -20.14 -5.49 0.53
CA VAL A 218 -21.21 -4.80 -0.19
C VAL A 218 -20.70 -3.88 -1.29
N ASN A 219 -19.36 -3.70 -1.39
CA ASN A 219 -18.70 -2.98 -2.47
C ASN A 219 -17.26 -3.51 -2.65
N THR A 220 -16.61 -3.11 -3.73
CA THR A 220 -15.25 -3.55 -4.09
C THR A 220 -14.14 -2.71 -3.48
N SER A 221 -14.46 -1.54 -2.96
CA SER A 221 -13.49 -0.52 -2.58
C SER A 221 -13.21 -0.43 -1.08
N GLY A 222 -14.16 -0.90 -0.24
CA GLY A 222 -14.15 -0.73 1.21
C GLY A 222 -14.68 0.62 1.68
N LEU A 223 -15.39 1.35 0.83
CA LEU A 223 -16.19 2.50 1.26
C LEU A 223 -17.19 2.05 2.33
N HIS A 224 -17.41 2.94 3.29
CA HIS A 224 -18.18 2.58 4.48
C HIS A 224 -19.63 2.22 4.15
N ASP A 225 -20.04 1.06 4.63
CA ASP A 225 -21.41 0.61 4.78
C ASP A 225 -21.52 -0.24 6.07
N LYS A 226 -22.66 -0.15 6.78
CA LYS A 226 -22.88 -0.90 8.04
C LYS A 226 -22.85 -2.42 7.88
N ASN A 227 -23.14 -2.90 6.65
CA ASN A 227 -23.14 -4.32 6.30
C ASN A 227 -21.80 -4.75 5.68
N HIS A 228 -20.81 -3.86 5.56
CA HIS A 228 -19.47 -4.16 5.02
C HIS A 228 -18.50 -4.34 6.18
N TYR A 229 -18.28 -5.57 6.63
CA TYR A 229 -17.51 -5.88 7.81
C TYR A 229 -16.61 -7.10 7.63
N THR A 230 -15.64 -7.22 8.49
CA THR A 230 -14.69 -8.35 8.58
C THR A 230 -14.12 -8.47 9.99
N THR A 231 -13.20 -9.41 10.19
CA THR A 231 -12.36 -9.54 11.38
C THR A 231 -10.87 -9.55 10.99
N ALA A 232 -9.98 -9.34 11.96
CA ALA A 232 -8.54 -9.43 11.69
C ALA A 232 -8.13 -10.86 11.27
N ALA A 233 -8.77 -11.87 11.85
CA ALA A 233 -8.52 -13.27 11.49
C ALA A 233 -8.98 -13.60 10.06
N ASP A 234 -10.18 -13.16 9.66
CA ASP A 234 -10.67 -13.34 8.30
C ASP A 234 -9.82 -12.60 7.26
N MET A 235 -9.37 -11.36 7.58
CA MET A 235 -8.47 -10.61 6.70
C MET A 235 -7.11 -11.30 6.55
N ALA A 236 -6.61 -11.97 7.60
CA ALA A 236 -5.39 -12.76 7.51
C ALA A 236 -5.55 -13.95 6.56
N MET A 237 -6.71 -14.62 6.57
CA MET A 237 -7.07 -15.68 5.62
C MET A 237 -7.08 -15.16 4.18
N ILE A 238 -7.73 -14.00 3.94
CA ILE A 238 -7.78 -13.38 2.61
C ILE A 238 -6.38 -13.04 2.11
N MET A 239 -5.53 -12.43 2.97
CA MET A 239 -4.15 -12.10 2.59
C MET A 239 -3.34 -13.34 2.27
N ARG A 240 -3.45 -14.41 3.08
CA ARG A 240 -2.77 -15.67 2.80
C ARG A 240 -3.21 -16.26 1.46
N ALA A 241 -4.51 -16.29 1.18
CA ALA A 241 -5.04 -16.79 -0.09
C ALA A 241 -4.51 -15.99 -1.28
N ALA A 242 -4.53 -14.65 -1.19
CA ALA A 242 -3.97 -13.79 -2.23
C ALA A 242 -2.47 -14.02 -2.45
N MET A 243 -1.69 -14.26 -1.39
CA MET A 243 -0.26 -14.52 -1.49
C MET A 243 0.09 -15.92 -2.04
N GLN A 244 -0.86 -16.84 -2.14
CA GLN A 244 -0.67 -18.12 -2.83
C GLN A 244 -0.74 -17.98 -4.36
N ASP A 245 -1.51 -17.03 -4.86
CA ASP A 245 -1.57 -16.72 -6.29
C ASP A 245 -0.37 -15.84 -6.70
N ALA A 246 0.33 -16.24 -7.78
CA ALA A 246 1.55 -15.55 -8.22
C ALA A 246 1.27 -14.13 -8.73
N HIS A 247 0.14 -13.91 -9.41
CA HIS A 247 -0.24 -12.61 -9.95
C HIS A 247 -0.66 -11.64 -8.83
N CYS A 248 -1.49 -12.10 -7.90
CA CYS A 248 -1.84 -11.35 -6.70
C CYS A 248 -0.59 -10.95 -5.89
N ARG A 249 0.34 -11.90 -5.71
CA ARG A 249 1.61 -11.66 -5.02
C ARG A 249 2.42 -10.58 -5.71
N GLN A 250 2.56 -10.64 -7.04
CA GLN A 250 3.28 -9.63 -7.82
C GLN A 250 2.68 -8.23 -7.60
N VAL A 251 1.37 -8.07 -7.73
CA VAL A 251 0.70 -6.78 -7.55
C VAL A 251 0.84 -6.24 -6.11
N LEU A 252 0.62 -7.10 -5.10
CA LEU A 252 0.70 -6.73 -3.68
C LEU A 252 2.13 -6.39 -3.21
N SER A 253 3.16 -6.92 -3.89
CA SER A 253 4.57 -6.69 -3.57
C SER A 253 5.19 -5.52 -4.34
N THR A 254 4.45 -4.89 -5.24
CA THR A 254 4.98 -3.81 -6.09
C THR A 254 4.96 -2.47 -5.35
N TYR A 255 6.10 -1.76 -5.37
CA TYR A 255 6.21 -0.41 -4.80
C TYR A 255 5.64 0.65 -5.75
N GLN A 256 6.08 0.64 -7.01
CA GLN A 256 5.67 1.58 -8.04
C GLN A 256 5.43 0.85 -9.37
N TYR A 257 4.45 1.32 -10.11
CA TYR A 257 4.09 0.81 -11.42
C TYR A 257 3.63 1.97 -12.30
N THR A 258 4.07 2.04 -13.54
CA THR A 258 3.57 3.01 -14.52
C THR A 258 2.62 2.29 -15.47
N THR A 259 1.39 2.78 -15.59
CA THR A 259 0.38 2.21 -16.49
C THR A 259 0.80 2.34 -17.96
N ALA A 260 0.18 1.56 -18.82
CA ALA A 260 0.30 1.74 -20.26
C ALA A 260 -0.10 3.18 -20.66
N ALA A 261 0.54 3.68 -21.73
CA ALA A 261 0.18 4.99 -22.29
C ALA A 261 -1.20 4.92 -22.97
N THR A 262 -2.03 5.93 -22.71
CA THR A 262 -3.33 6.12 -23.36
C THR A 262 -3.37 7.52 -24.00
N PRO A 263 -4.35 7.82 -24.86
CA PRO A 263 -4.52 9.20 -25.35
C PRO A 263 -4.72 10.22 -24.23
N GLU A 264 -5.37 9.83 -23.14
CA GLU A 264 -5.65 10.64 -21.95
C GLU A 264 -4.42 10.80 -21.05
N HIS A 265 -3.55 9.78 -21.00
CA HIS A 265 -2.31 9.75 -20.25
C HIS A 265 -1.15 9.27 -21.13
N PRO A 266 -0.57 10.12 -21.99
CA PRO A 266 0.48 9.72 -22.93
C PRO A 266 1.76 9.19 -22.29
N GLU A 267 2.05 9.58 -21.05
CA GLU A 267 3.20 9.10 -20.26
C GLU A 267 2.82 7.94 -19.31
N GLY A 268 1.55 7.47 -19.36
CA GLY A 268 0.97 6.60 -18.35
C GLY A 268 0.77 7.32 -16.99
N ILE A 269 0.23 6.61 -16.02
CA ILE A 269 0.04 7.07 -14.63
C ILE A 269 1.06 6.38 -13.75
N LEU A 270 1.89 7.11 -13.02
CA LEU A 270 2.77 6.54 -12.00
C LEU A 270 1.96 6.21 -10.74
N LEU A 271 1.66 4.95 -10.53
CA LEU A 271 0.97 4.42 -9.36
C LEU A 271 2.01 4.10 -8.28
N THR A 272 1.76 4.51 -7.03
CA THR A 272 2.66 4.26 -5.91
C THR A 272 1.91 3.60 -4.75
N SER A 273 2.49 2.54 -4.20
CA SER A 273 1.93 1.83 -3.05
C SER A 273 1.83 2.73 -1.82
N THR A 274 0.60 2.91 -1.33
CA THR A 274 0.32 3.66 -0.10
C THR A 274 0.92 3.01 1.15
N MET A 275 1.19 1.71 1.10
CA MET A 275 1.86 0.98 2.19
C MET A 275 3.37 1.21 2.13
N PHE A 276 4.02 0.82 1.04
CA PHE A 276 5.47 0.92 0.92
C PHE A 276 5.98 2.35 1.03
N SER A 277 5.25 3.35 0.53
CA SER A 277 5.62 4.75 0.67
C SER A 277 5.69 5.24 2.12
N ARG A 278 4.97 4.58 3.04
CA ARG A 278 5.02 4.86 4.49
C ARG A 278 6.12 4.09 5.22
N MET A 279 6.57 2.98 4.64
CA MET A 279 7.58 2.09 5.23
C MET A 279 8.98 2.33 4.66
N TYR A 280 9.09 3.13 3.58
CA TYR A 280 10.33 3.35 2.85
C TYR A 280 11.51 3.74 3.74
N GLY A 281 12.59 2.98 3.65
CA GLY A 281 13.81 3.20 4.42
C GLY A 281 13.74 2.74 5.89
N ASN A 282 12.65 2.09 6.29
CA ASN A 282 12.50 1.48 7.60
C ASN A 282 11.98 0.05 7.43
N GLU A 283 12.64 -0.88 8.08
CA GLU A 283 12.26 -2.28 8.10
C GLU A 283 12.29 -2.79 9.55
N PRO A 284 11.42 -3.74 9.92
CA PRO A 284 11.50 -4.37 11.23
C PRO A 284 12.74 -5.24 11.33
N ASP A 285 13.31 -5.38 12.52
CA ASP A 285 14.39 -6.32 12.74
C ASP A 285 13.89 -7.78 12.55
N GLY A 286 14.64 -8.58 11.80
CA GLY A 286 14.40 -10.02 11.64
C GLY A 286 13.27 -10.42 10.69
N ALA A 287 12.67 -9.48 9.96
CA ALA A 287 11.69 -9.79 8.92
C ALA A 287 11.67 -8.73 7.83
N VAL A 288 11.43 -9.14 6.59
CA VAL A 288 11.20 -8.27 5.44
C VAL A 288 9.70 -8.24 5.13
N ILE A 289 9.09 -7.04 5.14
CA ILE A 289 7.69 -6.86 4.73
C ILE A 289 7.64 -6.88 3.21
N ALA A 290 7.13 -7.98 2.64
CA ALA A 290 7.15 -8.25 1.21
C ALA A 290 5.92 -7.76 0.47
N ALA A 291 4.75 -7.68 1.13
CA ALA A 291 3.49 -7.30 0.49
C ALA A 291 2.50 -6.71 1.49
N GLY A 292 1.47 -6.03 1.01
CA GLY A 292 0.37 -5.62 1.88
C GLY A 292 -0.50 -4.49 1.35
N LYS A 293 -1.45 -4.07 2.19
CA LYS A 293 -2.45 -3.05 1.87
C LYS A 293 -2.84 -2.24 3.09
N THR A 294 -2.95 -0.92 2.92
CA THR A 294 -3.50 0.00 3.92
C THR A 294 -4.98 0.29 3.66
N GLY A 295 -5.70 0.67 4.71
CA GLY A 295 -7.05 1.19 4.61
C GLY A 295 -7.33 2.31 5.61
N PHE A 296 -8.30 3.17 5.28
CA PHE A 296 -8.82 4.20 6.15
C PHE A 296 -10.23 4.61 5.74
N THR A 297 -11.11 4.69 6.70
CA THR A 297 -12.35 5.50 6.69
C THR A 297 -12.55 6.06 8.09
N GLY A 298 -13.36 7.11 8.23
CA GLY A 298 -13.65 7.66 9.57
C GLY A 298 -14.22 6.64 10.55
N GLN A 299 -14.95 5.63 10.05
CA GLN A 299 -15.57 4.57 10.87
C GLN A 299 -14.62 3.39 11.13
N ALA A 300 -13.81 3.03 10.14
CA ALA A 300 -12.85 1.92 10.27
C ALA A 300 -11.58 2.34 11.04
N LEU A 301 -11.27 3.65 11.09
CA LEU A 301 -9.95 4.16 11.44
C LEU A 301 -8.87 3.60 10.52
N HIS A 302 -7.61 3.52 10.96
CA HIS A 302 -6.54 2.99 10.13
C HIS A 302 -6.46 1.48 10.23
N THR A 303 -6.33 0.82 9.07
CA THR A 303 -6.20 -0.63 8.92
C THR A 303 -4.96 -0.94 8.10
N LEU A 304 -4.30 -2.04 8.41
CA LEU A 304 -3.13 -2.51 7.70
C LEU A 304 -3.14 -4.03 7.66
N VAL A 305 -2.90 -4.60 6.50
CA VAL A 305 -2.57 -6.02 6.33
C VAL A 305 -1.22 -6.12 5.63
N THR A 306 -0.32 -6.94 6.16
CA THR A 306 1.01 -7.17 5.60
C THR A 306 1.33 -8.65 5.56
N TYR A 307 2.20 -8.99 4.59
CA TYR A 307 2.86 -10.29 4.50
C TYR A 307 4.36 -10.07 4.62
N ALA A 308 5.01 -10.83 5.47
CA ALA A 308 6.44 -10.71 5.70
C ALA A 308 7.13 -12.07 5.71
N VAL A 309 8.41 -12.06 5.35
CA VAL A 309 9.29 -13.23 5.40
C VAL A 309 10.33 -12.98 6.48
N ALA A 310 10.46 -13.89 7.43
CA ALA A 310 11.47 -13.80 8.47
C ALA A 310 12.87 -14.01 7.91
N GLU A 311 13.85 -13.30 8.45
CA GLU A 311 15.28 -13.45 8.12
C GLU A 311 15.92 -14.65 8.85
N ASP A 312 15.10 -15.63 9.23
CA ASP A 312 15.59 -16.88 9.79
C ASP A 312 16.00 -17.88 8.70
N ARG A 313 16.72 -18.96 9.09
CA ARG A 313 17.21 -19.97 8.14
C ARG A 313 16.11 -20.70 7.39
N LYS A 314 14.86 -20.65 7.85
CA LYS A 314 13.70 -21.31 7.26
C LYS A 314 12.83 -20.37 6.44
N ALA A 315 13.15 -19.06 6.45
CA ALA A 315 12.36 -18.03 5.81
C ALA A 315 10.86 -18.16 6.11
N HIS A 316 10.51 -18.31 7.42
CA HIS A 316 9.12 -18.43 7.82
C HIS A 316 8.30 -17.25 7.35
N GLU A 317 7.12 -17.52 6.88
CA GLU A 317 6.20 -16.54 6.33
C GLU A 317 5.14 -16.17 7.36
N TYR A 318 4.81 -14.88 7.41
CA TYR A 318 3.88 -14.32 8.39
C TYR A 318 2.85 -13.43 7.72
N VAL A 319 1.62 -13.48 8.20
CA VAL A 319 0.60 -12.48 7.94
C VAL A 319 0.34 -11.71 9.22
N LEU A 320 0.38 -10.38 9.13
CA LEU A 320 -0.03 -9.48 10.20
C LEU A 320 -1.21 -8.63 9.73
N VAL A 321 -2.24 -8.58 10.54
CA VAL A 321 -3.35 -7.64 10.38
C VAL A 321 -3.46 -6.79 11.63
N THR A 322 -3.54 -5.46 11.45
CA THR A 322 -3.90 -4.50 12.51
C THR A 322 -5.06 -3.67 12.04
N MET A 323 -6.08 -3.49 12.88
CA MET A 323 -7.30 -2.78 12.54
C MET A 323 -7.68 -1.82 13.66
N ARG A 324 -8.32 -0.69 13.26
CA ARG A 324 -8.73 0.38 14.16
C ARG A 324 -7.57 1.05 14.90
N ASN A 325 -6.44 1.22 14.21
CA ASN A 325 -5.36 2.06 14.72
C ASN A 325 -5.80 3.53 14.70
N SER A 326 -5.45 4.28 15.73
CA SER A 326 -5.84 5.69 15.88
C SER A 326 -5.15 6.62 14.88
N ASP A 327 -3.98 6.20 14.34
CA ASP A 327 -3.20 6.96 13.35
C ASP A 327 -2.50 6.02 12.36
N ARG A 328 -2.24 6.53 11.14
CA ARG A 328 -1.59 5.76 10.07
C ARG A 328 -0.16 5.33 10.39
N TRP A 329 0.57 6.14 11.15
CA TRP A 329 1.95 5.83 11.54
C TRP A 329 1.98 4.82 12.67
N LYS A 330 1.00 4.85 13.57
CA LYS A 330 0.84 3.83 14.60
C LYS A 330 0.57 2.46 14.00
N ALA A 331 -0.23 2.38 12.93
CA ALA A 331 -0.40 1.12 12.19
C ALA A 331 0.93 0.56 11.66
N VAL A 332 1.82 1.43 11.14
CA VAL A 332 3.17 1.04 10.69
C VAL A 332 4.05 0.65 11.87
N TYR A 333 4.03 1.42 12.96
CA TYR A 333 4.85 1.12 14.16
C TYR A 333 4.41 -0.17 14.85
N ASP A 334 3.10 -0.44 14.93
CA ASP A 334 2.58 -1.71 15.43
C ASP A 334 3.11 -2.87 14.58
N ALA A 335 3.10 -2.74 13.24
CA ALA A 335 3.63 -3.77 12.37
C ALA A 335 5.14 -4.01 12.61
N PHE A 336 5.95 -2.96 12.67
CA PHE A 336 7.40 -3.08 12.91
C PHE A 336 7.69 -3.69 14.29
N ASN A 337 7.01 -3.23 15.32
CA ASN A 337 7.19 -3.74 16.69
C ASN A 337 6.82 -5.23 16.79
N LEU A 338 5.70 -5.64 16.17
CA LEU A 338 5.26 -7.03 16.22
C LEU A 338 6.20 -7.95 15.44
N TYR A 339 6.64 -7.54 14.24
CA TYR A 339 7.62 -8.33 13.49
C TYR A 339 8.97 -8.40 14.21
N SER A 340 9.52 -7.28 14.68
CA SER A 340 10.79 -7.27 15.41
C SER A 340 10.74 -8.12 16.70
N ARG A 341 9.60 -8.10 17.41
CA ARG A 341 9.43 -8.86 18.64
C ARG A 341 9.31 -10.36 18.41
N PHE A 342 8.66 -10.79 17.33
CA PHE A 342 8.27 -12.20 17.17
C PHE A 342 8.97 -12.90 16.00
N CYS A 343 9.59 -12.18 15.08
CA CYS A 343 10.31 -12.75 13.94
C CYS A 343 11.83 -12.56 14.04
N GLY A 344 12.33 -11.73 14.98
CA GLY A 344 13.75 -11.52 15.23
C GLY A 344 14.44 -12.83 15.65
N SER A 345 15.70 -12.98 15.29
CA SER A 345 16.50 -14.18 15.57
C SER A 345 16.53 -14.54 17.06
N VAL A 346 16.29 -15.80 17.36
CA VAL A 346 16.25 -16.41 18.72
C VAL A 346 17.66 -16.47 19.37
N GLU A 347 18.52 -15.46 19.23
CA GLU A 347 19.82 -15.41 19.90
C GLU A 347 19.81 -14.76 21.28
N GLN A 348 18.71 -14.14 21.73
CA GLN A 348 18.68 -13.39 23.00
C GLN A 348 18.06 -14.09 24.21
N THR A 349 17.60 -15.35 24.11
CA THR A 349 16.99 -16.07 25.26
C THR A 349 17.98 -16.92 26.08
N LYS A 350 19.30 -16.76 25.93
CA LYS A 350 20.28 -17.54 26.74
C LYS A 350 21.01 -16.72 27.79
N THR A 351 20.70 -15.45 28.03
CA THR A 351 21.45 -14.63 28.99
C THR A 351 20.75 -14.38 30.33
N ASP A 352 19.48 -14.78 30.49
CA ASP A 352 18.74 -14.56 31.75
C ASP A 352 18.55 -15.81 32.59
N ALA A 353 19.36 -16.87 32.34
CA ALA A 353 19.38 -18.10 33.16
C ALA A 353 20.82 -18.46 33.57
N GLN A 354 21.50 -17.53 34.28
CA GLN A 354 22.66 -17.84 35.12
C GLN A 354 22.62 -17.00 36.38
#